data_e29a230f44126a47df5acb3b2b87fb2e
#
_entry.id   e29a230f44126a47df5acb3b2b87fb2e
#
_cell.length_a   1.000
_cell.length_b   1.000
_cell.length_c   1.000
_cell.angle_alpha   90.00
_cell.angle_beta   90.00
_cell.angle_gamma   90.00
#
_symmetry.space_group_name_H-M   'P 1'
#
loop_
_entity.id
_entity.type
_entity.pdbx_description
1 polymer ?
#
loop_
_entity_poly.entity_id
_entity_poly.type
_entity_poly.pdbx_seq_one_letter_code
_entity_poly.pdbx_strand_id
1 'polypeptide(L)'
;MSEIRTVTTLRAKRDEIVHSIRLYERQLEQARADLAHFTAAIRLFEASGNAKDMPRYVDTHRLFNRGETWALCQQALADGPKTTRELAKHVMATKGLDTGDRVLSRSIAQTMVHMLRMRNKTGKLELIGKRHGVSVWRLANQGKLL
;
A
#
# COMPACT_ATOMS: atom_id res chain seq x y z
N MET A 1 -30.68 46.43 16.02
CA MET A 1 -30.86 45.00 16.33
C MET A 1 -30.16 44.08 15.31
N SER A 2 -30.26 44.33 14.03
CA SER A 2 -29.58 43.47 13.01
C SER A 2 -28.05 43.58 13.04
N GLU A 3 -27.49 44.77 13.26
CA GLU A 3 -26.04 44.95 13.37
C GLU A 3 -25.39 44.20 14.52
N ILE A 4 -26.07 44.11 15.69
CA ILE A 4 -25.56 43.39 16.85
C ILE A 4 -25.47 41.90 16.55
N ARG A 5 -26.45 41.33 15.86
CA ARG A 5 -26.46 39.91 15.45
C ARG A 5 -25.33 39.62 14.47
N THR A 6 -25.12 40.52 13.49
CA THR A 6 -24.05 40.38 12.48
C THR A 6 -22.68 40.40 13.16
N VAL A 7 -22.45 41.35 14.09
CA VAL A 7 -21.17 41.43 14.80
C VAL A 7 -20.94 40.19 15.68
N THR A 8 -21.97 39.70 16.35
CA THR A 8 -21.87 38.47 17.16
C THR A 8 -21.53 37.26 16.33
N THR A 9 -22.16 37.13 15.17
CA THR A 9 -21.88 36.04 14.22
C THR A 9 -20.42 36.13 13.65
N LEU A 10 -19.97 37.32 13.31
CA LEU A 10 -18.60 37.54 12.85
C LEU A 10 -17.56 37.23 13.92
N ARG A 11 -17.82 37.60 15.17
CA ARG A 11 -16.94 37.25 16.28
C ARG A 11 -16.87 35.74 16.50
N ALA A 12 -18.01 35.05 16.49
CA ALA A 12 -18.07 33.62 16.61
C ALA A 12 -17.26 32.92 15.49
N LYS A 13 -17.40 33.40 14.25
CA LYS A 13 -16.64 32.86 13.12
C LYS A 13 -15.14 33.15 13.24
N ARG A 14 -14.78 34.33 13.71
CA ARG A 14 -13.36 34.65 14.00
C ARG A 14 -12.80 33.67 15.04
N ASP A 15 -13.52 33.44 16.13
CA ASP A 15 -13.05 32.57 17.21
C ASP A 15 -12.92 31.12 16.75
N GLU A 16 -13.82 30.66 15.88
CA GLU A 16 -13.74 29.35 15.21
C GLU A 16 -12.48 29.24 14.35
N ILE A 17 -12.17 30.28 13.57
CA ILE A 17 -10.96 30.31 12.74
C ILE A 17 -9.69 30.32 13.61
N VAL A 18 -9.67 31.08 14.69
CA VAL A 18 -8.54 31.11 15.64
C VAL A 18 -8.32 29.73 16.26
N HIS A 19 -9.41 29.05 16.62
CA HIS A 19 -9.33 27.67 17.13
C HIS A 19 -8.75 26.71 16.08
N SER A 20 -9.19 26.82 14.84
CA SER A 20 -8.67 26.00 13.73
C SER A 20 -7.17 26.26 13.47
N ILE A 21 -6.74 27.52 13.54
CA ILE A 21 -5.33 27.87 13.41
C ILE A 21 -4.48 27.17 14.48
N ARG A 22 -4.91 27.23 15.74
CA ARG A 22 -4.20 26.57 16.84
C ARG A 22 -4.13 25.05 16.65
N LEU A 23 -5.21 24.45 16.15
CA LEU A 23 -5.23 23.03 15.84
C LEU A 23 -4.21 22.66 14.76
N TYR A 24 -4.19 23.44 13.65
CA TYR A 24 -3.25 23.22 12.56
C TYR A 24 -1.80 23.48 12.96
N GLU A 25 -1.55 24.47 13.82
CA GLU A 25 -0.21 24.71 14.37
C GLU A 25 0.30 23.51 15.16
N ARG A 26 -0.54 22.89 16.01
CA ARG A 26 -0.19 21.67 16.74
C ARG A 26 0.06 20.49 15.80
N GLN A 27 -0.77 20.32 14.78
CA GLN A 27 -0.57 19.27 13.77
C GLN A 27 0.71 19.47 12.99
N LEU A 28 1.03 20.73 12.65
CA LEU A 28 2.28 21.06 11.96
C LEU A 28 3.50 20.75 12.84
N GLU A 29 3.45 21.09 14.11
CA GLU A 29 4.52 20.79 15.07
C GLU A 29 4.75 19.30 15.20
N GLN A 30 3.67 18.52 15.33
CA GLN A 30 3.75 17.05 15.35
C GLN A 30 4.36 16.50 14.07
N ALA A 31 3.90 16.97 12.92
CA ALA A 31 4.43 16.53 11.62
C ALA A 31 5.92 16.86 11.46
N ARG A 32 6.37 18.01 11.96
CA ARG A 32 7.81 18.37 11.96
C ARG A 32 8.62 17.45 12.85
N ALA A 33 8.11 17.10 14.03
CA ALA A 33 8.77 16.15 14.92
C ALA A 33 8.89 14.77 14.26
N ASP A 34 7.83 14.28 13.66
CA ASP A 34 7.80 13.00 12.94
C ASP A 34 8.80 13.00 11.78
N LEU A 35 8.85 14.07 10.99
CA LEU A 35 9.82 14.25 9.91
C LEU A 35 11.27 14.17 10.42
N ALA A 36 11.56 14.83 11.53
CA ALA A 36 12.90 14.80 12.14
C ALA A 36 13.30 13.38 12.58
N HIS A 37 12.37 12.62 13.17
CA HIS A 37 12.59 11.24 13.56
C HIS A 37 12.89 10.33 12.37
N PHE A 38 12.06 10.42 11.31
CA PHE A 38 12.28 9.62 10.10
C PHE A 38 13.56 10.01 9.37
N THR A 39 13.90 11.29 9.31
CA THR A 39 15.14 11.75 8.71
C THR A 39 16.36 11.22 9.47
N ALA A 40 16.31 11.22 10.81
CA ALA A 40 17.37 10.66 11.63
C ALA A 40 17.51 9.14 11.43
N ALA A 41 16.39 8.43 11.37
CA ALA A 41 16.38 6.99 11.09
C ALA A 41 16.99 6.65 9.73
N ILE A 42 16.62 7.37 8.68
CA ILE A 42 17.18 7.20 7.33
C ILE A 42 18.70 7.37 7.35
N ARG A 43 19.20 8.43 8.00
CA ARG A 43 20.65 8.68 8.11
C ARG A 43 21.39 7.56 8.82
N LEU A 44 20.80 6.96 9.85
CA LEU A 44 21.38 5.82 10.55
C LEU A 44 21.52 4.60 9.63
N PHE A 45 20.52 4.30 8.84
CA PHE A 45 20.54 3.19 7.89
C PHE A 45 21.51 3.44 6.72
N GLU A 46 21.56 4.65 6.22
CA GLU A 46 22.51 5.04 5.16
C GLU A 46 23.95 4.98 5.66
N ALA A 47 24.21 5.38 6.91
CA ALA A 47 25.56 5.35 7.51
C ALA A 47 26.02 3.92 7.82
N SER A 48 25.12 3.02 8.21
CA SER A 48 25.49 1.64 8.56
C SER A 48 25.85 0.79 7.34
N GLY A 49 25.38 1.15 6.15
CA GLY A 49 25.75 0.49 4.88
C GLY A 49 25.43 -1.01 4.82
N ASN A 50 24.83 -1.57 5.85
CA ASN A 50 24.64 -3.00 6.01
C ASN A 50 23.16 -3.36 5.81
N ALA A 51 22.84 -3.89 4.65
CA ALA A 51 21.48 -4.37 4.32
C ALA A 51 20.98 -5.46 5.30
N LYS A 52 21.87 -6.04 6.11
CA LYS A 52 21.52 -7.03 7.14
C LYS A 52 20.86 -6.42 8.37
N ASP A 53 21.13 -5.15 8.64
CA ASP A 53 20.62 -4.43 9.82
C ASP A 53 19.30 -3.68 9.51
N MET A 54 18.82 -3.72 8.27
CA MET A 54 17.51 -3.17 7.92
C MET A 54 16.38 -4.00 8.52
N PRO A 55 15.37 -3.36 9.13
CA PRO A 55 14.19 -4.07 9.57
C PRO A 55 13.58 -4.84 8.40
N ARG A 56 13.34 -6.14 8.58
CA ARG A 56 12.75 -7.02 7.56
C ARG A 56 11.27 -6.72 7.29
N TYR A 57 10.71 -5.77 8.01
CA TYR A 57 9.32 -5.36 7.88
C TYR A 57 9.20 -4.19 6.92
N VAL A 58 8.46 -4.40 5.86
CA VAL A 58 8.02 -3.34 4.94
C VAL A 58 6.53 -3.15 5.11
N ASP A 59 6.09 -1.95 5.45
CA ASP A 59 4.67 -1.61 5.49
C ASP A 59 4.14 -1.50 4.06
N THR A 60 3.50 -2.57 3.61
CA THR A 60 2.90 -2.64 2.27
C THR A 60 1.46 -2.11 2.22
N HIS A 61 0.85 -1.78 3.35
CA HIS A 61 -0.55 -1.36 3.41
C HIS A 61 -0.84 -0.06 2.67
N ARG A 62 0.14 0.83 2.57
CA ARG A 62 -0.01 2.12 1.90
C ARG A 62 0.45 2.15 0.44
N LEU A 63 1.04 1.06 -0.04
CA LEU A 63 1.54 0.99 -1.42
C LEU A 63 0.42 0.81 -2.45
N PHE A 64 -0.69 0.22 -2.05
CA PHE A 64 -1.80 -0.13 -2.93
C PHE A 64 -3.12 0.36 -2.39
N ASN A 65 -3.97 0.83 -3.30
CA ASN A 65 -5.37 1.13 -3.00
C ASN A 65 -6.18 -0.16 -2.84
N ARG A 66 -7.33 -0.06 -2.19
CA ARG A 66 -8.22 -1.20 -2.01
C ARG A 66 -8.63 -1.79 -3.36
N GLY A 67 -8.40 -3.08 -3.55
CA GLY A 67 -8.73 -3.80 -4.78
C GLY A 67 -7.73 -3.62 -5.94
N GLU A 68 -6.77 -2.71 -5.84
CA GLU A 68 -5.78 -2.45 -6.88
C GLU A 68 -4.90 -3.67 -7.15
N THR A 69 -4.42 -4.33 -6.11
CA THR A 69 -3.58 -5.54 -6.24
C THR A 69 -4.33 -6.64 -6.99
N TRP A 70 -5.60 -6.85 -6.72
CA TRP A 70 -6.42 -7.82 -7.44
C TRP A 70 -6.59 -7.46 -8.91
N ALA A 71 -6.88 -6.19 -9.22
CA ALA A 71 -7.00 -5.72 -10.58
C ALA A 71 -5.71 -5.93 -11.39
N LEU A 72 -4.55 -5.65 -10.80
CA LEU A 72 -3.24 -5.88 -11.43
C LEU A 72 -2.95 -7.37 -11.64
N CYS A 73 -3.33 -8.22 -10.71
CA CYS A 73 -3.23 -9.68 -10.86
C CYS A 73 -4.12 -10.20 -11.99
N GLN A 74 -5.35 -9.69 -12.13
CA GLN A 74 -6.24 -10.05 -13.23
C GLN A 74 -5.63 -9.69 -14.59
N GLN A 75 -5.00 -8.53 -14.72
CA GLN A 75 -4.31 -8.12 -15.94
C GLN A 75 -3.19 -9.10 -16.30
N ALA A 76 -2.36 -9.48 -15.33
CA ALA A 76 -1.28 -10.42 -15.55
C ALA A 76 -1.78 -11.82 -15.93
N LEU A 77 -2.86 -12.28 -15.28
CA LEU A 77 -3.45 -13.59 -15.51
C LEU A 77 -4.25 -13.68 -16.82
N ALA A 78 -4.60 -12.56 -17.42
CA ALA A 78 -5.25 -12.54 -18.74
C ALA A 78 -4.38 -13.19 -19.82
N ASP A 79 -3.06 -13.11 -19.72
CA ASP A 79 -2.11 -13.70 -20.63
C ASP A 79 -1.83 -15.20 -20.36
N GLY A 80 -2.40 -15.77 -19.34
CA GLY A 80 -2.24 -17.16 -18.96
C GLY A 80 -1.88 -17.38 -17.48
N PRO A 81 -1.66 -18.64 -17.07
CA PRO A 81 -1.29 -18.98 -15.70
C PRO A 81 0.03 -18.34 -15.27
N LYS A 82 0.08 -17.86 -14.02
CA LYS A 82 1.24 -17.22 -13.41
C LYS A 82 1.49 -17.75 -12.01
N THR A 83 2.77 -17.83 -11.63
CA THR A 83 3.15 -18.09 -10.25
C THR A 83 2.93 -16.86 -9.38
N THR A 84 2.84 -17.07 -8.06
CA THR A 84 2.75 -15.96 -7.09
C THR A 84 3.92 -14.98 -7.25
N ARG A 85 5.13 -15.47 -7.54
CA ARG A 85 6.31 -14.61 -7.77
C ARG A 85 6.19 -13.77 -9.03
N GLU A 86 5.70 -14.33 -10.12
CA GLU A 86 5.45 -13.61 -11.38
C GLU A 86 4.38 -12.53 -11.20
N LEU A 87 3.32 -12.84 -10.44
CA LEU A 87 2.29 -11.86 -10.09
C LEU A 87 2.85 -10.73 -9.23
N ALA A 88 3.68 -11.03 -8.23
CA ALA A 88 4.32 -10.02 -7.41
C ALA A 88 5.23 -9.09 -8.23
N LYS A 89 6.03 -9.66 -9.14
CA LYS A 89 6.87 -8.87 -10.06
C LYS A 89 6.04 -7.96 -10.96
N HIS A 90 4.95 -8.47 -11.53
CA HIS A 90 4.06 -7.67 -12.37
C HIS A 90 3.46 -6.49 -11.61
N VAL A 91 2.96 -6.74 -10.40
CA VAL A 91 2.38 -5.71 -9.53
C VAL A 91 3.43 -4.65 -9.17
N MET A 92 4.62 -5.07 -8.80
CA MET A 92 5.73 -4.15 -8.48
C MET A 92 6.15 -3.30 -9.70
N ALA A 93 6.32 -3.93 -10.86
CA ALA A 93 6.70 -3.23 -12.09
C ALA A 93 5.65 -2.20 -12.51
N THR A 94 4.37 -2.55 -12.42
CA THR A 94 3.26 -1.64 -12.76
C THR A 94 3.20 -0.43 -11.84
N LYS A 95 3.56 -0.61 -10.56
CA LYS A 95 3.63 0.50 -9.57
C LYS A 95 4.95 1.26 -9.59
N GLY A 96 5.89 0.90 -10.44
CA GLY A 96 7.20 1.53 -10.50
C GLY A 96 8.11 1.21 -9.32
N LEU A 97 7.86 0.10 -8.61
CA LEU A 97 8.68 -0.35 -7.51
C LEU A 97 9.90 -1.14 -8.01
N ASP A 98 10.98 -1.15 -7.21
CA ASP A 98 12.19 -1.92 -7.54
C ASP A 98 11.93 -3.42 -7.44
N THR A 99 11.84 -4.08 -8.59
CA THR A 99 11.64 -5.53 -8.69
C THR A 99 12.85 -6.34 -8.21
N GLY A 100 14.01 -5.71 -8.07
CA GLY A 100 15.22 -6.31 -7.51
C GLY A 100 15.25 -6.34 -5.98
N ASP A 101 14.39 -5.58 -5.33
CA ASP A 101 14.26 -5.56 -3.87
C ASP A 101 13.61 -6.86 -3.38
N ARG A 102 14.43 -7.77 -2.87
CA ARG A 102 13.98 -9.09 -2.40
C ARG A 102 13.11 -9.02 -1.16
N VAL A 103 13.35 -8.06 -0.26
CA VAL A 103 12.58 -7.88 0.97
C VAL A 103 11.19 -7.38 0.63
N LEU A 104 11.10 -6.34 -0.19
CA LEU A 104 9.84 -5.79 -0.66
C LEU A 104 9.03 -6.83 -1.46
N SER A 105 9.68 -7.52 -2.39
CA SER A 105 9.06 -8.57 -3.22
C SER A 105 8.47 -9.69 -2.37
N ARG A 106 9.21 -10.14 -1.35
CA ARG A 106 8.73 -11.17 -0.41
C ARG A 106 7.52 -10.69 0.40
N SER A 107 7.55 -9.47 0.92
CA SER A 107 6.44 -8.88 1.67
C SER A 107 5.17 -8.75 0.83
N ILE A 108 5.30 -8.27 -0.40
CA ILE A 108 4.19 -8.17 -1.35
C ILE A 108 3.64 -9.55 -1.70
N ALA A 109 4.50 -10.52 -1.99
CA ALA A 109 4.09 -11.89 -2.29
C ALA A 109 3.33 -12.54 -1.13
N GLN A 110 3.77 -12.36 0.11
CA GLN A 110 3.07 -12.87 1.29
C GLN A 110 1.67 -12.26 1.46
N THR A 111 1.53 -10.96 1.29
CA THR A 111 0.24 -10.27 1.32
C THR A 111 -0.67 -10.76 0.20
N MET A 112 -0.13 -10.94 -1.00
CA MET A 112 -0.87 -11.45 -2.16
C MET A 112 -1.36 -12.87 -1.99
N VAL A 113 -0.59 -13.76 -1.36
CA VAL A 113 -1.00 -15.16 -1.14
C VAL A 113 -2.32 -15.23 -0.38
N HIS A 114 -2.52 -14.41 0.64
CA HIS A 114 -3.79 -14.37 1.37
C HIS A 114 -4.94 -13.96 0.46
N MET A 115 -4.78 -12.89 -0.31
CA MET A 115 -5.77 -12.42 -1.27
C MET A 115 -6.07 -13.50 -2.34
N LEU A 116 -5.05 -14.13 -2.92
CA LEU A 116 -5.21 -15.16 -3.96
C LEU A 116 -5.97 -16.39 -3.42
N ARG A 117 -5.67 -16.81 -2.20
CA ARG A 117 -6.41 -17.90 -1.54
C ARG A 117 -7.89 -17.57 -1.33
N MET A 118 -8.19 -16.32 -0.93
CA MET A 118 -9.58 -15.87 -0.78
C MET A 118 -10.30 -15.84 -2.12
N ARG A 119 -9.65 -15.41 -3.20
CA ARG A 119 -10.23 -15.43 -4.56
C ARG A 119 -10.41 -16.85 -5.09
N ASN A 120 -9.53 -17.75 -4.74
CA ASN A 120 -9.72 -19.18 -5.04
C ASN A 120 -10.95 -19.77 -4.34
N LYS A 121 -11.16 -19.47 -3.06
CA LYS A 121 -12.35 -19.90 -2.32
C LYS A 121 -13.65 -19.35 -2.91
N THR A 122 -13.64 -18.14 -3.44
CA THR A 122 -14.82 -17.52 -4.05
C THR A 122 -15.04 -17.92 -5.52
N GLY A 123 -14.22 -18.81 -6.06
CA GLY A 123 -14.36 -19.32 -7.43
C GLY A 123 -13.90 -18.38 -8.54
N LYS A 124 -13.23 -17.26 -8.21
CA LYS A 124 -12.69 -16.31 -9.19
C LYS A 124 -11.33 -16.71 -9.73
N LEU A 125 -10.61 -17.54 -9.01
CA LEU A 125 -9.25 -17.97 -9.28
C LEU A 125 -9.12 -19.46 -9.03
N GLU A 126 -8.29 -20.15 -9.82
CA GLU A 126 -7.98 -21.57 -9.66
C GLU A 126 -6.50 -21.75 -9.34
N LEU A 127 -6.21 -22.60 -8.35
CA LEU A 127 -4.88 -23.11 -8.06
C LEU A 127 -4.64 -24.35 -8.92
N ILE A 128 -3.77 -24.27 -9.92
CA ILE A 128 -3.52 -25.37 -10.87
C ILE A 128 -2.31 -26.22 -10.54
N GLY A 129 -1.54 -25.86 -9.54
CA GLY A 129 -0.38 -26.64 -9.10
C GLY A 129 0.74 -25.77 -8.54
N LYS A 130 1.96 -26.30 -8.58
CA LYS A 130 3.17 -25.60 -8.14
C LYS A 130 4.26 -25.69 -9.21
N ARG A 131 5.02 -24.62 -9.37
CA ARG A 131 6.22 -24.56 -10.20
C ARG A 131 7.39 -24.14 -9.31
N HIS A 132 8.42 -24.98 -9.19
CA HIS A 132 9.54 -24.75 -8.27
C HIS A 132 9.11 -24.41 -6.82
N GLY A 133 8.10 -25.12 -6.30
CA GLY A 133 7.58 -24.91 -4.96
C GLY A 133 6.64 -23.71 -4.79
N VAL A 134 6.42 -22.92 -5.84
CA VAL A 134 5.54 -21.74 -5.81
C VAL A 134 4.21 -22.03 -6.48
N SER A 135 3.12 -21.64 -5.84
CA SER A 135 1.76 -21.85 -6.35
C SER A 135 1.56 -21.16 -7.70
N VAL A 136 0.89 -21.86 -8.62
CA VAL A 136 0.51 -21.36 -9.95
C VAL A 136 -1.00 -21.14 -9.98
N TRP A 137 -1.40 -19.96 -10.44
CA TRP A 137 -2.77 -19.50 -10.46
C TRP A 137 -3.27 -19.25 -11.89
N ARG A 138 -4.57 -19.45 -12.09
CA ARG A 138 -5.28 -19.20 -13.34
C ARG A 138 -6.64 -18.56 -13.06
N LEU A 139 -7.10 -17.67 -13.92
CA LEU A 139 -8.48 -17.17 -13.85
C LEU A 139 -9.49 -18.30 -14.12
N ALA A 140 -10.54 -18.38 -13.31
CA ALA A 140 -11.53 -19.48 -13.40
C ALA A 140 -12.23 -19.58 -14.75
N ASN A 141 -12.35 -18.48 -15.49
CA ASN A 141 -13.04 -18.45 -16.80
C ASN A 141 -12.16 -18.87 -17.99
N GLN A 142 -10.85 -19.01 -17.81
CA GLN A 142 -9.93 -19.40 -18.90
C GLN A 142 -9.91 -20.90 -19.15
N GLY A 143 -10.42 -21.71 -18.24
CA GLY A 143 -10.49 -23.17 -18.38
C GLY A 143 -11.75 -23.70 -19.09
N LYS A 144 -12.72 -22.82 -19.40
CA LYS A 144 -14.01 -23.23 -20.01
C LYS A 144 -14.11 -22.98 -21.53
N LEU A 145 -13.03 -22.57 -22.17
CA LEU A 145 -12.98 -22.30 -23.62
C LEU A 145 -12.36 -23.47 -24.42
N LEU A 146 -12.49 -24.68 -23.88
CA LEU A 146 -12.16 -25.89 -24.64
C LEU A 146 -13.39 -26.80 -24.72
#